data_b2b7826bc22c2ce322d7b80d9b81efb7
#
_entry.id   b2b7826bc22c2ce322d7b80d9b81efb7
#
_cell.length_a   1.000
_cell.length_b   1.000
_cell.length_c   1.000
_cell.angle_alpha   90.00
_cell.angle_beta   90.00
_cell.angle_gamma   90.00
#
_symmetry.space_group_name_H-M   'P 1'
#
loop_
_entity.id
_entity.type
_entity.pdbx_description
1 polymer ?
#
loop_
_entity_poly.entity_id
_entity_poly.type
_entity_poly.pdbx_seq_one_letter_code
_entity_poly.pdbx_strand_id
1 'polypeptide(L)'
;MKQIVSALNLSYKINEKKLFQNISFDVSAGSAIHIQGTNGSGKTTLLKIIIGISKPTRGSIEVFSEKSICFLGHKNALKQYLTVEDNLVLHGIDSDPRLDKHLNDLDLMSSLDVMVASLSFGQQKKLALLRVFLNDAELIVLDEPCVGLDKKSQDILCSFVADEIINGKSIIYSSHISLDINAEVLNLN
;
A
#
# COMPACT_ATOMS: atom_id res chain seq x y z
N MET A 1 -4.06 -19.52 -13.02
CA MET A 1 -3.45 -18.75 -11.90
C MET A 1 -4.54 -18.52 -10.85
N LYS A 2 -4.21 -18.49 -9.55
CA LYS A 2 -5.19 -18.18 -8.49
C LYS A 2 -5.64 -16.73 -8.65
N GLN A 3 -6.95 -16.48 -8.73
CA GLN A 3 -7.51 -15.14 -8.74
C GLN A 3 -7.48 -14.56 -7.32
N ILE A 4 -7.08 -13.32 -7.17
CA ILE A 4 -6.97 -12.62 -5.87
C ILE A 4 -8.03 -11.51 -5.76
N VAL A 5 -8.27 -10.76 -6.85
CA VAL A 5 -9.32 -9.74 -6.90
C VAL A 5 -10.05 -9.86 -8.24
N SER A 6 -11.36 -9.73 -8.22
CA SER A 6 -12.18 -9.56 -9.42
C SER A 6 -13.12 -8.37 -9.24
N ALA A 7 -13.07 -7.42 -10.16
CA ALA A 7 -13.87 -6.22 -10.15
C ALA A 7 -14.64 -6.07 -11.45
N LEU A 8 -15.96 -5.91 -11.37
CA LEU A 8 -16.84 -5.83 -12.54
C LEU A 8 -17.67 -4.54 -12.50
N ASN A 9 -17.50 -3.70 -13.54
CA ASN A 9 -18.30 -2.49 -13.79
C ASN A 9 -18.39 -1.55 -12.59
N LEU A 10 -17.29 -1.42 -11.83
CA LEU A 10 -17.24 -0.56 -10.66
C LEU A 10 -17.45 0.91 -11.05
N SER A 11 -18.34 1.56 -10.32
CA SER A 11 -18.55 3.00 -10.44
C SER A 11 -18.68 3.61 -9.05
N TYR A 12 -18.17 4.82 -8.87
CA TYR A 12 -18.28 5.53 -7.62
C TYR A 12 -18.58 7.02 -7.84
N LYS A 13 -19.51 7.55 -7.04
CA LYS A 13 -19.85 8.97 -7.01
C LYS A 13 -19.87 9.50 -5.59
N ILE A 14 -19.52 10.77 -5.44
CA ILE A 14 -19.69 11.53 -4.20
C ILE A 14 -20.70 12.63 -4.52
N ASN A 15 -21.87 12.56 -3.88
CA ASN A 15 -23.03 13.38 -4.23
C ASN A 15 -23.34 13.22 -5.74
N GLU A 16 -23.30 14.30 -6.50
CA GLU A 16 -23.53 14.30 -7.96
C GLU A 16 -22.23 14.12 -8.78
N LYS A 17 -21.05 14.25 -8.14
CA LYS A 17 -19.75 14.12 -8.84
C LYS A 17 -19.39 12.66 -9.00
N LYS A 18 -19.26 12.21 -10.24
CA LYS A 18 -18.72 10.89 -10.59
C LYS A 18 -17.19 10.94 -10.49
N LEU A 19 -16.59 10.00 -9.75
CA LEU A 19 -15.12 9.86 -9.66
C LEU A 19 -14.61 8.93 -10.76
N PHE A 20 -15.25 7.76 -10.91
CA PHE A 20 -14.95 6.81 -11.99
C PHE A 20 -16.19 5.99 -12.34
N GLN A 21 -16.21 5.37 -13.54
CA GLN A 21 -17.33 4.60 -14.04
C GLN A 21 -16.87 3.38 -14.83
N ASN A 22 -17.63 2.28 -14.69
CA ASN A 22 -17.48 1.05 -15.46
C ASN A 22 -16.06 0.49 -15.47
N ILE A 23 -15.36 0.57 -14.34
CA ILE A 23 -14.03 0.02 -14.18
C ILE A 23 -14.14 -1.49 -13.92
N SER A 24 -13.46 -2.27 -14.73
CA SER A 24 -13.36 -3.73 -14.56
C SER A 24 -11.89 -4.15 -14.65
N PHE A 25 -11.46 -5.02 -13.76
CA PHE A 25 -10.10 -5.57 -13.74
C PHE A 25 -10.05 -6.84 -12.91
N ASP A 26 -9.06 -7.66 -13.17
CA ASP A 26 -8.75 -8.87 -12.41
C ASP A 26 -7.29 -8.82 -11.93
N VAL A 27 -7.04 -9.34 -10.73
CA VAL A 27 -5.69 -9.49 -10.17
C VAL A 27 -5.45 -10.95 -9.88
N SER A 28 -4.43 -11.52 -10.47
CA SER A 28 -3.98 -12.89 -10.20
C SER A 28 -2.83 -12.90 -9.20
N ALA A 29 -2.62 -14.03 -8.54
CA ALA A 29 -1.45 -14.24 -7.69
C ALA A 29 -0.15 -13.99 -8.47
N GLY A 30 0.79 -13.25 -7.86
CA GLY A 30 2.07 -12.90 -8.50
C GLY A 30 1.94 -11.82 -9.58
N SER A 31 0.89 -10.98 -9.54
CA SER A 31 0.73 -9.86 -10.48
C SER A 31 0.62 -8.52 -9.77
N ALA A 32 0.84 -7.43 -10.50
CA ALA A 32 0.70 -6.08 -9.99
C ALA A 32 -0.21 -5.22 -10.86
N ILE A 33 -1.00 -4.33 -10.23
CA ILE A 33 -1.77 -3.27 -10.89
C ILE A 33 -1.30 -1.91 -10.40
N HIS A 34 -0.98 -1.03 -11.35
CA HIS A 34 -0.71 0.38 -11.13
C HIS A 34 -1.93 1.23 -11.47
N ILE A 35 -2.59 1.78 -10.45
CA ILE A 35 -3.73 2.69 -10.62
C ILE A 35 -3.20 4.09 -10.89
N GLN A 36 -3.45 4.59 -12.10
CA GLN A 36 -3.08 5.93 -12.54
C GLN A 36 -4.31 6.85 -12.68
N GLY A 37 -4.08 8.14 -12.61
CA GLY A 37 -5.12 9.15 -12.80
C GLY A 37 -4.73 10.48 -12.15
N THR A 38 -5.42 11.55 -12.54
CA THR A 38 -5.21 12.88 -11.98
C THR A 38 -5.58 12.95 -10.50
N ASN A 39 -5.16 14.02 -9.81
CA ASN A 39 -5.59 14.25 -8.43
C ASN A 39 -7.12 14.41 -8.38
N GLY A 40 -7.75 13.67 -7.47
CA GLY A 40 -9.22 13.64 -7.33
C GLY A 40 -9.96 12.71 -8.29
N SER A 41 -9.26 11.90 -9.12
CA SER A 41 -9.90 10.88 -9.99
C SER A 41 -10.49 9.69 -9.22
N GLY A 42 -10.15 9.53 -7.94
CA GLY A 42 -10.69 8.46 -7.12
C GLY A 42 -9.75 7.31 -6.84
N LYS A 43 -8.43 7.41 -7.10
CA LYS A 43 -7.42 6.36 -6.82
C LYS A 43 -7.54 5.81 -5.40
N THR A 44 -7.41 6.67 -4.40
CA THR A 44 -7.59 6.30 -2.98
C THR A 44 -8.96 5.68 -2.69
N THR A 45 -10.02 6.15 -3.37
CA THR A 45 -11.37 5.59 -3.21
C THR A 45 -11.45 4.19 -3.77
N LEU A 46 -10.87 3.93 -4.94
CA LEU A 46 -10.82 2.59 -5.52
C LEU A 46 -10.03 1.64 -4.61
N LEU A 47 -8.87 2.08 -4.08
CA LEU A 47 -8.12 1.27 -3.10
C LEU A 47 -8.96 0.95 -1.86
N LYS A 48 -9.72 1.92 -1.32
CA LYS A 48 -10.63 1.69 -0.19
C LYS A 48 -11.77 0.73 -0.51
N ILE A 49 -12.24 0.69 -1.75
CA ILE A 49 -13.23 -0.29 -2.20
C ILE A 49 -12.60 -1.69 -2.24
N ILE A 50 -11.40 -1.82 -2.79
CA ILE A 50 -10.67 -3.10 -2.85
C ILE A 50 -10.46 -3.71 -1.46
N ILE A 51 -10.10 -2.90 -0.48
CA ILE A 51 -9.88 -3.37 0.90
C ILE A 51 -11.17 -3.43 1.76
N GLY A 52 -12.35 -3.20 1.16
CA GLY A 52 -13.64 -3.33 1.83
C GLY A 52 -14.04 -2.19 2.76
N ILE A 53 -13.26 -1.09 2.84
CA ILE A 53 -13.61 0.10 3.67
C ILE A 53 -14.76 0.89 3.06
N SER A 54 -14.88 0.91 1.73
CA SER A 54 -15.94 1.61 1.02
C SER A 54 -16.67 0.66 0.07
N LYS A 55 -17.97 0.91 -0.15
CA LYS A 55 -18.76 0.14 -1.13
C LYS A 55 -18.85 0.92 -2.44
N PRO A 56 -18.76 0.27 -3.61
CA PRO A 56 -19.00 0.94 -4.88
C PRO A 56 -20.46 1.40 -4.98
N THR A 57 -20.72 2.45 -5.78
CA THR A 57 -22.09 2.90 -6.08
C THR A 57 -22.80 1.93 -7.04
N ARG A 58 -22.03 1.32 -7.94
CA ARG A 58 -22.49 0.28 -8.90
C ARG A 58 -21.36 -0.71 -9.16
N GLY A 59 -21.72 -1.89 -9.66
CA GLY A 59 -20.78 -2.97 -9.92
C GLY A 59 -20.53 -3.83 -8.69
N SER A 60 -19.66 -4.80 -8.81
CA SER A 60 -19.29 -5.74 -7.76
C SER A 60 -17.77 -5.90 -7.70
N ILE A 61 -17.27 -6.22 -6.53
CA ILE A 61 -15.90 -6.61 -6.31
C ILE A 61 -15.86 -7.81 -5.37
N GLU A 62 -15.03 -8.76 -5.71
CA GLU A 62 -14.74 -9.94 -4.89
C GLU A 62 -13.23 -10.02 -4.64
N VAL A 63 -12.87 -10.30 -3.40
CA VAL A 63 -11.47 -10.49 -2.99
C VAL A 63 -11.34 -11.89 -2.43
N PHE A 64 -10.53 -12.71 -3.09
CA PHE A 64 -10.35 -14.15 -2.82
C PHE A 64 -9.09 -14.43 -1.97
N SER A 65 -8.54 -13.40 -1.31
CA SER A 65 -7.39 -13.58 -0.43
C SER A 65 -7.80 -14.41 0.79
N GLU A 66 -7.10 -15.51 1.02
CA GLU A 66 -7.27 -16.36 2.22
C GLU A 66 -6.59 -15.76 3.45
N LYS A 67 -5.63 -14.86 3.22
CA LYS A 67 -4.90 -14.13 4.25
C LYS A 67 -5.39 -12.68 4.34
N SER A 68 -4.98 -12.00 5.41
CA SER A 68 -5.24 -10.57 5.57
C SER A 68 -4.70 -9.74 4.40
N ILE A 69 -5.30 -8.59 4.15
CA ILE A 69 -4.82 -7.59 3.20
C ILE A 69 -3.90 -6.62 3.95
N CYS A 70 -2.70 -6.39 3.43
CA CYS A 70 -1.83 -5.33 3.93
C CYS A 70 -2.15 -4.02 3.22
N PHE A 71 -2.50 -2.98 3.98
CA PHE A 71 -2.82 -1.66 3.41
C PHE A 71 -1.92 -0.56 3.98
N LEU A 72 -1.25 0.16 3.09
CA LEU A 72 -0.58 1.42 3.38
C LEU A 72 -1.34 2.55 2.70
N GLY A 73 -2.11 3.30 3.48
CA GLY A 73 -2.85 4.46 2.98
C GLY A 73 -1.99 5.73 2.94
N HIS A 74 -2.57 6.81 2.43
CA HIS A 74 -1.95 8.14 2.41
C HIS A 74 -1.56 8.61 3.83
N LYS A 75 -2.38 8.31 4.83
CA LYS A 75 -2.04 8.52 6.25
C LYS A 75 -1.28 7.29 6.75
N ASN A 76 -0.13 7.51 7.35
CA ASN A 76 0.79 6.45 7.78
C ASN A 76 0.25 5.55 8.92
N ALA A 77 -0.89 5.92 9.54
CA ALA A 77 -1.51 5.21 10.67
C ALA A 77 -0.57 5.02 11.87
N LEU A 78 0.29 6.00 12.12
CA LEU A 78 1.23 6.04 13.25
C LEU A 78 0.65 6.85 14.41
N LYS A 79 0.99 6.44 15.64
CA LYS A 79 0.66 7.19 16.87
C LYS A 79 1.73 8.23 17.13
N GLN A 80 1.42 9.49 16.90
CA GLN A 80 2.36 10.61 16.94
C GLN A 80 3.03 10.83 18.31
N TYR A 81 2.31 10.49 19.40
CA TYR A 81 2.76 10.67 20.78
C TYR A 81 3.47 9.45 21.38
N LEU A 82 3.69 8.43 20.58
CA LEU A 82 4.48 7.26 20.92
C LEU A 82 5.83 7.33 20.23
N THR A 83 6.82 6.61 20.77
CA THR A 83 8.13 6.45 20.15
C THR A 83 8.03 5.56 18.90
N VAL A 84 9.10 5.48 18.14
CA VAL A 84 9.22 4.51 17.04
C VAL A 84 9.05 3.10 17.58
N GLU A 85 9.77 2.73 18.64
CA GLU A 85 9.69 1.41 19.27
C GLU A 85 8.26 1.08 19.75
N ASP A 86 7.60 2.01 20.45
CA ASP A 86 6.21 1.81 20.88
C ASP A 86 5.24 1.58 19.70
N ASN A 87 5.48 2.25 18.56
CA ASN A 87 4.68 2.02 17.35
C ASN A 87 4.95 0.63 16.76
N LEU A 88 6.19 0.11 16.81
CA LEU A 88 6.51 -1.26 16.39
C LEU A 88 5.76 -2.28 17.26
N VAL A 89 5.80 -2.10 18.58
CA VAL A 89 5.04 -2.94 19.53
C VAL A 89 3.53 -2.85 19.27
N LEU A 90 2.99 -1.64 19.10
CA LEU A 90 1.56 -1.45 18.82
C LEU A 90 1.10 -2.17 17.55
N HIS A 91 1.98 -2.28 16.56
CA HIS A 91 1.70 -3.00 15.31
C HIS A 91 2.07 -4.49 15.35
N GLY A 92 2.62 -4.98 16.47
CA GLY A 92 2.99 -6.39 16.66
C GLY A 92 4.11 -6.85 15.74
N ILE A 93 5.04 -5.95 15.40
CA ILE A 93 6.18 -6.24 14.51
C ILE A 93 7.54 -6.11 15.20
N ASP A 94 7.55 -5.77 16.49
CA ASP A 94 8.74 -5.60 17.32
C ASP A 94 9.58 -6.86 17.49
N SER A 95 8.94 -8.03 17.42
CA SER A 95 9.61 -9.33 17.57
C SER A 95 9.87 -10.06 16.23
N ASP A 96 9.64 -9.39 15.09
CA ASP A 96 9.90 -10.01 13.78
C ASP A 96 11.41 -10.11 13.52
N PRO A 97 11.95 -11.28 13.20
CA PRO A 97 13.40 -11.48 13.00
C PRO A 97 13.96 -10.66 11.82
N ARG A 98 13.12 -10.16 10.93
CA ARG A 98 13.51 -9.31 9.79
C ARG A 98 13.60 -7.82 10.16
N LEU A 99 13.12 -7.43 11.36
CA LEU A 99 12.97 -6.02 11.77
C LEU A 99 14.29 -5.25 11.73
N ASP A 100 15.33 -5.78 12.37
CA ASP A 100 16.64 -5.10 12.49
C ASP A 100 17.25 -4.78 11.12
N LYS A 101 17.11 -5.73 10.17
CA LYS A 101 17.55 -5.51 8.79
C LYS A 101 16.84 -4.29 8.18
N HIS A 102 15.51 -4.25 8.24
CA HIS A 102 14.74 -3.19 7.63
C HIS A 102 14.89 -1.84 8.35
N LEU A 103 15.08 -1.83 9.67
CA LEU A 103 15.43 -0.61 10.42
C LEU A 103 16.76 -0.03 9.94
N ASN A 104 17.78 -0.86 9.73
CA ASN A 104 19.07 -0.43 9.18
C ASN A 104 18.95 0.03 7.72
N ASP A 105 18.27 -0.72 6.87
CA ASP A 105 18.07 -0.39 5.45
C ASP A 105 17.41 0.99 5.26
N LEU A 106 16.45 1.32 6.14
CA LEU A 106 15.69 2.58 6.12
C LEU A 106 16.30 3.70 7.00
N ASP A 107 17.45 3.46 7.62
CA ASP A 107 18.14 4.42 8.51
C ASP A 107 17.28 4.85 9.71
N LEU A 108 16.52 3.92 10.33
CA LEU A 108 15.64 4.16 11.47
C LEU A 108 16.18 3.62 12.81
N MET A 109 17.23 2.81 12.81
CA MET A 109 17.76 2.13 14.01
C MET A 109 18.12 3.12 15.11
N SER A 110 18.68 4.29 14.79
CA SER A 110 19.06 5.34 15.75
C SER A 110 17.87 6.19 16.25
N SER A 111 16.65 5.89 15.82
CA SER A 111 15.46 6.69 16.13
C SER A 111 14.43 5.94 16.98
N LEU A 112 14.77 4.76 17.51
CA LEU A 112 13.83 3.89 18.23
C LEU A 112 13.16 4.58 19.43
N ASP A 113 13.91 5.37 20.18
CA ASP A 113 13.46 6.14 21.35
C ASP A 113 12.87 7.52 21.00
N VAL A 114 12.84 7.88 19.70
CA VAL A 114 12.33 9.19 19.25
C VAL A 114 10.82 9.14 19.09
N MET A 115 10.12 10.17 19.60
CA MET A 115 8.68 10.33 19.36
C MET A 115 8.39 10.52 17.86
N VAL A 116 7.38 9.84 17.34
CA VAL A 116 7.00 9.91 15.93
C VAL A 116 6.65 11.34 15.50
N ALA A 117 6.09 12.17 16.38
CA ALA A 117 5.83 13.58 16.10
C ALA A 117 7.10 14.39 15.78
N SER A 118 8.28 13.97 16.26
CA SER A 118 9.58 14.62 16.02
C SER A 118 10.26 14.12 14.73
N LEU A 119 9.77 13.06 14.11
CA LEU A 119 10.30 12.55 12.86
C LEU A 119 9.88 13.43 11.68
N SER A 120 10.76 13.55 10.69
CA SER A 120 10.39 14.13 9.39
C SER A 120 9.29 13.32 8.71
N PHE A 121 8.59 13.93 7.76
CA PHE A 121 7.56 13.22 6.98
C PHE A 121 8.11 11.95 6.30
N GLY A 122 9.32 12.03 5.73
CA GLY A 122 9.99 10.88 5.11
C GLY A 122 10.31 9.76 6.11
N GLN A 123 10.80 10.11 7.32
CA GLN A 123 11.06 9.12 8.36
C GLN A 123 9.76 8.45 8.85
N GLN A 124 8.67 9.21 9.00
CA GLN A 124 7.35 8.63 9.31
C GLN A 124 6.87 7.69 8.21
N LYS A 125 7.11 8.03 6.94
CA LYS A 125 6.77 7.15 5.81
C LYS A 125 7.60 5.86 5.84
N LYS A 126 8.91 5.96 6.09
CA LYS A 126 9.81 4.80 6.28
C LYS A 126 9.33 3.89 7.42
N LEU A 127 8.96 4.47 8.57
CA LEU A 127 8.40 3.71 9.69
C LEU A 127 7.11 2.98 9.31
N ALA A 128 6.23 3.64 8.56
CA ALA A 128 4.99 3.03 8.09
C ALA A 128 5.24 1.87 7.09
N LEU A 129 6.32 1.95 6.29
CA LEU A 129 6.72 0.88 5.36
C LEU A 129 7.17 -0.39 6.08
N LEU A 130 7.70 -0.32 7.30
CA LEU A 130 8.06 -1.52 8.07
C LEU A 130 6.87 -2.47 8.23
N ARG A 131 5.65 -1.93 8.39
CA ARG A 131 4.43 -2.74 8.45
C ARG A 131 4.12 -3.47 7.14
N VAL A 132 4.58 -2.93 6.02
CA VAL A 132 4.45 -3.58 4.71
C VAL A 132 5.52 -4.64 4.53
N PHE A 133 6.77 -4.32 4.90
CA PHE A 133 7.91 -5.23 4.75
C PHE A 133 7.84 -6.45 5.67
N LEU A 134 7.20 -6.31 6.82
CA LEU A 134 7.07 -7.35 7.83
C LEU A 134 5.68 -8.02 7.82
N ASN A 135 4.95 -7.92 6.70
CA ASN A 135 3.61 -8.48 6.57
C ASN A 135 3.60 -9.69 5.63
N ASP A 136 2.82 -10.73 6.01
CA ASP A 136 2.69 -11.97 5.24
C ASP A 136 1.38 -12.05 4.41
N ALA A 137 0.71 -10.92 4.17
CA ALA A 137 -0.51 -10.84 3.36
C ALA A 137 -0.26 -11.30 1.91
N GLU A 138 -1.26 -11.92 1.30
CA GLU A 138 -1.23 -12.28 -0.13
C GLU A 138 -1.49 -11.08 -1.04
N LEU A 139 -2.22 -10.08 -0.54
CA LEU A 139 -2.54 -8.84 -1.25
C LEU A 139 -1.98 -7.64 -0.50
N ILE A 140 -1.11 -6.90 -1.15
CA ILE A 140 -0.55 -5.64 -0.64
C ILE A 140 -1.14 -4.47 -1.44
N VAL A 141 -1.74 -3.52 -0.74
CA VAL A 141 -2.39 -2.34 -1.33
C VAL A 141 -1.70 -1.09 -0.84
N LEU A 142 -1.16 -0.27 -1.76
CA LEU A 142 -0.33 0.88 -1.45
C LEU A 142 -0.90 2.17 -2.06
N ASP A 143 -1.15 3.19 -1.23
CA ASP A 143 -1.62 4.50 -1.68
C ASP A 143 -0.49 5.52 -1.62
N GLU A 144 0.04 5.92 -2.78
CA GLU A 144 1.16 6.85 -2.97
C GLU A 144 2.38 6.47 -2.09
N PRO A 145 2.93 5.25 -2.22
CA PRO A 145 3.94 4.76 -1.29
C PRO A 145 5.29 5.50 -1.36
N CYS A 146 5.62 6.08 -2.52
CA CYS A 146 6.89 6.78 -2.75
C CYS A 146 6.91 8.23 -2.27
N VAL A 147 5.76 8.82 -1.95
CA VAL A 147 5.67 10.23 -1.56
C VAL A 147 6.45 10.47 -0.26
N GLY A 148 7.41 11.39 -0.32
CA GLY A 148 8.27 11.78 0.81
C GLY A 148 9.48 10.88 1.05
N LEU A 149 9.67 9.82 0.27
CA LEU A 149 10.85 8.96 0.34
C LEU A 149 12.02 9.56 -0.46
N ASP A 150 13.23 9.43 0.09
CA ASP A 150 14.46 9.61 -0.68
C ASP A 150 14.68 8.48 -1.69
N LYS A 151 15.59 8.69 -2.65
CA LYS A 151 15.86 7.74 -3.73
C LYS A 151 16.25 6.36 -3.21
N LYS A 152 17.12 6.29 -2.19
CA LYS A 152 17.53 5.02 -1.56
C LYS A 152 16.33 4.23 -1.06
N SER A 153 15.42 4.88 -0.34
CA SER A 153 14.22 4.23 0.22
C SER A 153 13.20 3.85 -0.86
N GLN A 154 13.10 4.63 -1.96
CA GLN A 154 12.29 4.24 -3.11
C GLN A 154 12.84 2.97 -3.77
N ASP A 155 14.16 2.87 -3.95
CA ASP A 155 14.80 1.70 -4.55
C ASP A 155 14.62 0.44 -3.68
N ILE A 156 14.70 0.59 -2.35
CA ILE A 156 14.41 -0.48 -1.39
C ILE A 156 12.95 -0.95 -1.53
N LEU A 157 12.01 -0.02 -1.61
CA LEU A 157 10.59 -0.35 -1.79
C LEU A 157 10.35 -1.06 -3.13
N CYS A 158 10.95 -0.57 -4.23
CA CYS A 158 10.82 -1.21 -5.54
C CYS A 158 11.36 -2.64 -5.54
N SER A 159 12.55 -2.86 -4.96
CA SER A 159 13.13 -4.19 -4.84
C SER A 159 12.25 -5.12 -3.99
N PHE A 160 11.77 -4.64 -2.84
CA PHE A 160 10.85 -5.40 -1.98
C PHE A 160 9.59 -5.81 -2.75
N VAL A 161 8.94 -4.88 -3.44
CA VAL A 161 7.70 -5.16 -4.19
C VAL A 161 7.97 -6.18 -5.32
N ALA A 162 9.10 -6.06 -6.03
CA ALA A 162 9.48 -7.01 -7.07
C ALA A 162 9.67 -8.43 -6.50
N ASP A 163 10.37 -8.56 -5.38
CA ASP A 163 10.59 -9.84 -4.69
C ASP A 163 9.26 -10.46 -4.23
N GLU A 164 8.35 -9.66 -3.67
CA GLU A 164 7.05 -10.13 -3.22
C GLU A 164 6.16 -10.64 -4.38
N ILE A 165 6.23 -10.00 -5.55
CA ILE A 165 5.56 -10.48 -6.78
C ILE A 165 6.12 -11.83 -7.21
N ILE A 166 7.46 -11.97 -7.23
CA ILE A 166 8.13 -13.24 -7.56
C ILE A 166 7.73 -14.35 -6.57
N ASN A 167 7.55 -13.99 -5.30
CA ASN A 167 7.09 -14.90 -4.24
C ASN A 167 5.58 -15.19 -4.30
N GLY A 168 4.87 -14.69 -5.32
CA GLY A 168 3.47 -15.00 -5.58
C GLY A 168 2.47 -14.06 -4.90
N LYS A 169 2.92 -12.99 -4.21
CA LYS A 169 2.01 -11.98 -3.66
C LYS A 169 1.50 -11.04 -4.76
N SER A 170 0.34 -10.48 -4.56
CA SER A 170 -0.28 -9.53 -5.49
C SER A 170 -0.19 -8.11 -4.96
N ILE A 171 0.09 -7.16 -5.85
CA ILE A 171 0.31 -5.76 -5.49
C ILE A 171 -0.69 -4.88 -6.23
N ILE A 172 -1.38 -4.01 -5.51
CA ILE A 172 -2.18 -2.94 -6.13
C ILE A 172 -1.69 -1.61 -5.56
N TYR A 173 -1.27 -0.70 -6.41
CA TYR A 173 -0.75 0.57 -5.92
C TYR A 173 -1.24 1.76 -6.75
N SER A 174 -1.42 2.89 -6.07
CA SER A 174 -1.55 4.19 -6.73
C SER A 174 -0.23 4.94 -6.64
N SER A 175 0.19 5.57 -7.71
CA SER A 175 1.34 6.48 -7.68
C SER A 175 1.36 7.38 -8.91
N HIS A 176 1.89 8.60 -8.74
CA HIS A 176 2.27 9.47 -9.85
C HIS A 176 3.61 9.07 -10.47
N ILE A 177 4.42 8.33 -9.73
CA ILE A 177 5.70 7.78 -10.17
C ILE A 177 5.51 6.27 -10.32
N SER A 178 5.82 5.72 -11.49
CA SER A 178 5.82 4.27 -11.68
C SER A 178 6.91 3.64 -10.81
N LEU A 179 6.57 2.60 -10.09
CA LEU A 179 7.56 1.69 -9.53
C LEU A 179 8.20 0.95 -10.72
N ASP A 180 9.50 0.69 -10.62
CA ASP A 180 10.23 -0.06 -11.67
C ASP A 180 9.93 -1.57 -11.56
N ILE A 181 8.66 -1.92 -11.80
CA ILE A 181 8.12 -3.28 -11.75
C ILE A 181 7.19 -3.51 -12.94
N ASN A 182 7.04 -4.77 -13.34
CA ASN A 182 6.03 -5.14 -14.34
C ASN A 182 4.63 -5.09 -13.72
N ALA A 183 3.85 -4.06 -14.05
CA ALA A 183 2.50 -3.87 -13.55
C ALA A 183 1.54 -3.52 -14.69
N GLU A 184 0.33 -4.10 -14.66
CA GLU A 184 -0.76 -3.67 -15.52
C GLU A 184 -1.21 -2.26 -15.11
N VAL A 185 -1.44 -1.39 -16.09
CA VAL A 185 -1.87 0.00 -15.81
C VAL A 185 -3.39 0.11 -15.89
N LEU A 186 -4.00 0.53 -14.80
CA LEU A 186 -5.41 0.84 -14.70
C LEU A 186 -5.60 2.37 -14.63
N ASN A 187 -6.12 2.98 -15.70
CA ASN A 187 -6.34 4.41 -15.76
C ASN A 187 -7.73 4.81 -15.23
N LEU A 188 -7.75 5.72 -14.27
CA LEU A 188 -8.97 6.40 -13.79
C LEU A 188 -9.07 7.79 -14.44
N ASN A 189 -9.93 7.90 -15.44
CA ASN A 189 -10.23 9.15 -16.16
C ASN A 189 -11.66 9.62 -15.82
#